data_c6d703b186dc14fb2881edc6bcf95f2d
#
_entry.id   c6d703b186dc14fb2881edc6bcf95f2d
#
_cell.length_a   1.000
_cell.length_b   1.000
_cell.length_c   1.000
_cell.angle_alpha   90.00
_cell.angle_beta   90.00
_cell.angle_gamma   90.00
#
_symmetry.space_group_name_H-M   'P 1'
#
loop_
_entity.id
_entity.type
_entity.pdbx_description
1 polymer ?
#
loop_
_entity_poly.entity_id
_entity_poly.type
_entity_poly.pdbx_seq_one_letter_code
_entity_poly.pdbx_strand_id
1 'polypeptide(L)'
;MSGEGSAFALIRLRLESSMKAITASTAKKLGLFLARDFRQTFGRAHDDQAERLGTLARSTIECLGRSDALYHNFEHTMLVTMVGRDILHGLALSRRIEPADYSHLIIACLLHDIGYVRGVLSGDSETEFVVDRSGKRITLTRGASDAALTPYHVDRSKLFALERLGSSPVIDAERVVRAIEFTRFPCQLDHSATEDDLEPRLVQAADLIGQLGDPMYSRKANALYCEFEEIGMNRQLGYSSPADLIDKYPGFYWNSVSKHLDEGVKYLNLTASGRQWIANLHHHVHCAEHGYRLMGPQP
;
A
#
# COMPACT_ATOMS: atom_id res chain seq x y z
N MET A 1 -23.80 30.65 -27.48
CA MET A 1 -22.64 30.15 -26.69
C MET A 1 -23.02 29.07 -25.66
N SER A 2 -24.01 28.20 -25.91
CA SER A 2 -24.51 27.20 -24.93
C SER A 2 -24.28 25.73 -25.32
N GLY A 3 -23.69 25.45 -26.49
CA GLY A 3 -23.49 24.06 -26.95
C GLY A 3 -22.15 23.43 -26.57
N GLU A 4 -21.08 24.19 -26.44
CA GLU A 4 -19.73 23.67 -26.18
C GLU A 4 -19.58 23.19 -24.72
N GLY A 5 -20.17 23.89 -23.75
CA GLY A 5 -20.14 23.46 -22.36
C GLY A 5 -20.80 22.10 -22.10
N SER A 6 -21.86 21.77 -22.89
CA SER A 6 -22.57 20.50 -22.80
C SER A 6 -21.73 19.32 -23.36
N ALA A 7 -21.00 19.54 -24.46
CA ALA A 7 -20.13 18.52 -25.05
C ALA A 7 -18.93 18.17 -24.16
N PHE A 8 -18.27 19.18 -23.57
CA PHE A 8 -17.19 18.96 -22.60
C PHE A 8 -17.67 18.25 -21.33
N ALA A 9 -18.83 18.61 -20.81
CA ALA A 9 -19.41 17.92 -19.66
C ALA A 9 -19.71 16.44 -19.96
N LEU A 10 -20.23 16.12 -21.14
CA LEU A 10 -20.50 14.74 -21.55
C LEU A 10 -19.21 13.93 -21.76
N ILE A 11 -18.17 14.55 -22.34
CA ILE A 11 -16.85 13.90 -22.49
C ILE A 11 -16.24 13.62 -21.13
N ARG A 12 -16.28 14.59 -20.22
CA ARG A 12 -15.79 14.43 -18.84
C ARG A 12 -16.51 13.28 -18.11
N LEU A 13 -17.84 13.26 -18.15
CA LEU A 13 -18.65 12.19 -17.54
C LEU A 13 -18.34 10.81 -18.13
N ARG A 14 -18.08 10.72 -19.44
CA ARG A 14 -17.67 9.45 -20.08
C ARG A 14 -16.30 9.00 -19.65
N LEU A 15 -15.33 9.92 -19.54
CA LEU A 15 -13.97 9.61 -19.06
C LEU A 15 -13.99 9.16 -17.61
N GLU A 16 -14.70 9.87 -16.73
CA GLU A 16 -14.87 9.49 -15.32
C GLU A 16 -15.53 8.10 -15.18
N SER A 17 -16.56 7.83 -16.00
CA SER A 17 -17.20 6.51 -16.04
C SER A 17 -16.25 5.41 -16.51
N SER A 18 -15.42 5.68 -17.52
CA SER A 18 -14.43 4.72 -18.04
C SER A 18 -13.33 4.44 -17.02
N MET A 19 -12.82 5.45 -16.33
CA MET A 19 -11.81 5.28 -15.26
C MET A 19 -12.37 4.46 -14.10
N LYS A 20 -13.60 4.76 -13.65
CA LYS A 20 -14.29 3.95 -12.62
C LYS A 20 -14.46 2.50 -13.05
N ALA A 21 -14.77 2.23 -14.33
CA ALA A 21 -14.91 0.88 -14.86
C ALA A 21 -13.56 0.11 -14.86
N ILE A 22 -12.45 0.78 -15.17
CA ILE A 22 -11.11 0.19 -15.11
C ILE A 22 -10.75 -0.20 -13.67
N THR A 23 -10.92 0.73 -12.72
CA THR A 23 -10.67 0.45 -11.30
C THR A 23 -11.55 -0.69 -10.79
N ALA A 24 -12.84 -0.69 -11.11
CA ALA A 24 -13.77 -1.76 -10.70
C ALA A 24 -13.39 -3.12 -11.31
N SER A 25 -12.92 -3.15 -12.58
CA SER A 25 -12.42 -4.36 -13.22
C SER A 25 -11.16 -4.89 -12.53
N THR A 26 -10.23 -4.00 -12.19
CA THR A 26 -8.98 -4.34 -11.49
C THR A 26 -9.28 -4.85 -10.07
N ALA A 27 -10.14 -4.16 -9.33
CA ALA A 27 -10.60 -4.55 -8.01
C ALA A 27 -11.24 -5.94 -8.00
N LYS A 28 -12.13 -6.21 -8.97
CA LYS A 28 -12.75 -7.52 -9.15
C LYS A 28 -11.72 -8.62 -9.42
N LYS A 29 -10.75 -8.35 -10.29
CA LYS A 29 -9.68 -9.31 -10.62
C LYS A 29 -8.82 -9.64 -9.41
N LEU A 30 -8.40 -8.64 -8.62
CA LEU A 30 -7.64 -8.86 -7.40
C LEU A 30 -8.43 -9.68 -6.39
N GLY A 31 -9.70 -9.32 -6.14
CA GLY A 31 -10.56 -10.07 -5.21
C GLY A 31 -10.73 -11.53 -5.60
N LEU A 32 -10.99 -11.80 -6.89
CA LEU A 32 -11.09 -13.18 -7.41
C LEU A 32 -9.77 -13.93 -7.31
N PHE A 33 -8.66 -13.25 -7.57
CA PHE A 33 -7.32 -13.81 -7.47
C PHE A 33 -7.00 -14.24 -6.02
N LEU A 34 -7.19 -13.36 -5.04
CA LEU A 34 -6.92 -13.66 -3.63
C LEU A 34 -7.85 -14.75 -3.08
N ALA A 35 -9.13 -14.74 -3.45
CA ALA A 35 -10.05 -15.79 -3.06
C ALA A 35 -9.65 -17.15 -3.63
N ARG A 36 -9.16 -17.19 -4.88
CA ARG A 36 -8.65 -18.42 -5.51
C ARG A 36 -7.38 -18.89 -4.82
N ASP A 37 -6.43 -18.00 -4.58
CA ASP A 37 -5.16 -18.30 -3.93
C ASP A 37 -5.37 -18.87 -2.52
N PHE A 38 -6.26 -18.26 -1.76
CA PHE A 38 -6.66 -18.75 -0.45
C PHE A 38 -7.24 -20.18 -0.50
N ARG A 39 -8.15 -20.46 -1.46
CA ARG A 39 -8.72 -21.81 -1.67
C ARG A 39 -7.67 -22.83 -2.08
N GLN A 40 -6.71 -22.44 -2.90
CA GLN A 40 -5.60 -23.32 -3.30
C GLN A 40 -4.71 -23.67 -2.11
N THR A 41 -4.54 -22.75 -1.18
CA THR A 41 -3.70 -22.95 0.01
C THR A 41 -4.40 -23.80 1.09
N PHE A 42 -5.69 -23.53 1.37
CA PHE A 42 -6.39 -24.12 2.53
C PHE A 42 -7.53 -25.07 2.18
N GLY A 43 -7.88 -25.18 0.91
CA GLY A 43 -8.97 -26.03 0.45
C GLY A 43 -10.37 -25.43 0.61
N ARG A 44 -11.37 -26.15 0.11
CA ARG A 44 -12.76 -25.68 0.05
C ARG A 44 -13.48 -25.60 1.39
N ALA A 45 -12.95 -26.20 2.43
CA ALA A 45 -13.52 -26.09 3.77
C ALA A 45 -13.57 -24.65 4.30
N HIS A 46 -12.82 -23.74 3.65
CA HIS A 46 -12.69 -22.33 4.02
C HIS A 46 -13.26 -21.38 2.93
N ASP A 47 -14.19 -21.85 2.10
CA ASP A 47 -14.75 -21.05 0.99
C ASP A 47 -15.35 -19.71 1.44
N ASP A 48 -16.05 -19.67 2.57
CA ASP A 48 -16.62 -18.44 3.14
C ASP A 48 -15.53 -17.41 3.49
N GLN A 49 -14.41 -17.86 4.04
CA GLN A 49 -13.28 -16.96 4.35
C GLN A 49 -12.63 -16.44 3.07
N ALA A 50 -12.45 -17.30 2.07
CA ALA A 50 -11.94 -16.92 0.75
C ALA A 50 -12.81 -15.85 0.08
N GLU A 51 -14.15 -16.01 0.12
CA GLU A 51 -15.08 -15.04 -0.47
C GLU A 51 -15.08 -13.71 0.29
N ARG A 52 -15.03 -13.74 1.62
CA ARG A 52 -14.93 -12.54 2.46
C ARG A 52 -13.64 -11.78 2.16
N LEU A 53 -12.50 -12.48 2.09
CA LEU A 53 -11.22 -11.86 1.74
C LEU A 53 -11.26 -11.22 0.34
N GLY A 54 -11.79 -11.94 -0.65
CA GLY A 54 -11.94 -11.42 -2.02
C GLY A 54 -12.88 -10.21 -2.09
N THR A 55 -13.96 -10.21 -1.32
CA THR A 55 -14.91 -9.08 -1.24
C THR A 55 -14.25 -7.87 -0.58
N LEU A 56 -13.51 -8.06 0.53
CA LEU A 56 -12.77 -6.99 1.19
C LEU A 56 -11.72 -6.39 0.26
N ALA A 57 -10.92 -7.22 -0.41
CA ALA A 57 -9.92 -6.76 -1.36
C ALA A 57 -10.56 -5.91 -2.47
N ARG A 58 -11.66 -6.38 -3.04
CA ARG A 58 -12.40 -5.62 -4.05
C ARG A 58 -12.85 -4.27 -3.52
N SER A 59 -13.54 -4.23 -2.38
CA SER A 59 -14.07 -2.97 -1.82
C SER A 59 -12.96 -2.00 -1.42
N THR A 60 -11.82 -2.49 -0.93
CA THR A 60 -10.65 -1.67 -0.60
C THR A 60 -10.06 -1.00 -1.85
N ILE A 61 -9.84 -1.75 -2.93
CA ILE A 61 -9.31 -1.20 -4.19
C ILE A 61 -10.31 -0.21 -4.83
N GLU A 62 -11.62 -0.50 -4.80
CA GLU A 62 -12.65 0.44 -5.25
C GLU A 62 -12.66 1.73 -4.40
N CYS A 63 -12.36 1.64 -3.10
CA CYS A 63 -12.24 2.78 -2.21
C CYS A 63 -11.00 3.61 -2.53
N LEU A 64 -9.83 2.98 -2.61
CA LEU A 64 -8.55 3.63 -2.97
C LEU A 64 -8.59 4.26 -4.36
N GLY A 65 -9.35 3.69 -5.28
CA GLY A 65 -9.57 4.27 -6.62
C GLY A 65 -10.33 5.60 -6.64
N ARG A 66 -10.78 6.10 -5.48
CA ARG A 66 -11.37 7.44 -5.31
C ARG A 66 -10.36 8.48 -4.85
N SER A 67 -9.19 8.03 -4.38
CA SER A 67 -8.11 8.91 -3.95
C SER A 67 -7.50 9.66 -5.13
N ASP A 68 -7.11 10.90 -4.90
CA ASP A 68 -6.32 11.72 -5.82
C ASP A 68 -4.82 11.77 -5.45
N ALA A 69 -4.37 10.95 -4.49
CA ALA A 69 -2.96 10.70 -4.23
C ALA A 69 -2.32 10.05 -5.46
N LEU A 70 -1.19 10.62 -5.89
CA LEU A 70 -0.56 10.22 -7.15
C LEU A 70 0.21 8.91 -7.04
N TYR A 71 0.88 8.68 -5.91
CA TYR A 71 1.72 7.51 -5.64
C TYR A 71 1.03 6.51 -4.71
N HIS A 72 0.55 6.95 -3.52
CA HIS A 72 -0.12 6.10 -2.53
C HIS A 72 -1.59 5.88 -2.94
N ASN A 73 -1.77 5.08 -3.98
CA ASN A 73 -3.03 4.76 -4.63
C ASN A 73 -3.28 3.24 -4.66
N PHE A 74 -4.34 2.81 -5.33
CA PHE A 74 -4.69 1.40 -5.41
C PHE A 74 -3.62 0.52 -6.08
N GLU A 75 -2.78 1.07 -6.97
CA GLU A 75 -1.71 0.32 -7.64
C GLU A 75 -0.60 -0.06 -6.65
N HIS A 76 -0.17 0.90 -5.80
CA HIS A 76 0.78 0.63 -4.72
C HIS A 76 0.23 -0.44 -3.77
N THR A 77 -0.99 -0.29 -3.28
CA THR A 77 -1.61 -1.27 -2.37
C THR A 77 -1.72 -2.67 -2.99
N MET A 78 -1.98 -2.77 -4.31
CA MET A 78 -1.95 -4.06 -5.01
C MET A 78 -0.57 -4.69 -4.99
N LEU A 79 0.49 -3.91 -5.26
CA LEU A 79 1.87 -4.42 -5.23
C LEU A 79 2.24 -4.91 -3.83
N VAL A 80 1.96 -4.13 -2.80
CA VAL A 80 2.16 -4.52 -1.39
C VAL A 80 1.43 -5.82 -1.06
N THR A 81 0.17 -5.94 -1.49
CA THR A 81 -0.62 -7.17 -1.30
C THR A 81 -0.01 -8.38 -2.01
N MET A 82 0.53 -8.18 -3.21
CA MET A 82 1.19 -9.26 -3.96
C MET A 82 2.51 -9.68 -3.32
N VAL A 83 3.30 -8.73 -2.79
CA VAL A 83 4.52 -9.05 -2.02
C VAL A 83 4.15 -9.81 -0.75
N GLY A 84 3.15 -9.34 0.01
CA GLY A 84 2.68 -10.02 1.23
C GLY A 84 2.22 -11.47 0.95
N ARG A 85 1.50 -11.68 -0.15
CA ARG A 85 1.11 -13.01 -0.62
C ARG A 85 2.33 -13.89 -0.95
N ASP A 86 3.33 -13.36 -1.66
CA ASP A 86 4.53 -14.13 -2.01
C ASP A 86 5.39 -14.43 -0.78
N ILE A 87 5.43 -13.55 0.21
CA ILE A 87 6.03 -13.81 1.54
C ILE A 87 5.30 -14.97 2.22
N LEU A 88 3.96 -14.97 2.25
CA LEU A 88 3.16 -16.05 2.85
C LEU A 88 3.40 -17.39 2.16
N HIS A 89 3.54 -17.41 0.83
CA HIS A 89 3.87 -18.64 0.10
C HIS A 89 5.25 -19.18 0.49
N GLY A 90 6.23 -18.30 0.66
CA GLY A 90 7.55 -18.71 1.17
C GLY A 90 7.50 -19.19 2.62
N LEU A 91 6.75 -18.49 3.47
CA LEU A 91 6.53 -18.87 4.87
C LEU A 91 5.89 -20.26 4.96
N ALA A 92 4.91 -20.57 4.11
CA ALA A 92 4.24 -21.86 4.04
C ALA A 92 5.17 -23.03 3.67
N LEU A 93 6.29 -22.75 2.98
CA LEU A 93 7.32 -23.76 2.70
C LEU A 93 8.21 -24.07 3.92
N SER A 94 8.28 -23.17 4.88
CA SER A 94 9.13 -23.32 6.06
C SER A 94 8.36 -23.73 7.33
N ARG A 95 7.10 -23.41 7.42
CA ARG A 95 6.22 -23.79 8.54
C ARG A 95 4.76 -23.84 8.10
N ARG A 96 3.94 -24.55 8.88
CA ARG A 96 2.49 -24.50 8.68
C ARG A 96 1.98 -23.10 8.97
N ILE A 97 1.13 -22.58 8.08
CA ILE A 97 0.36 -21.36 8.27
C ILE A 97 -1.13 -21.70 8.41
N GLU A 98 -1.82 -20.95 9.24
CA GLU A 98 -3.26 -21.12 9.42
C GLU A 98 -4.04 -20.14 8.52
N PRO A 99 -5.31 -20.45 8.17
CA PRO A 99 -6.16 -19.53 7.39
C PRO A 99 -6.25 -18.13 8.00
N ALA A 100 -6.21 -18.03 9.34
CA ALA A 100 -6.21 -16.75 10.04
C ALA A 100 -4.93 -15.96 9.77
N ASP A 101 -3.74 -16.59 9.78
CA ASP A 101 -2.46 -15.92 9.52
C ASP A 101 -2.42 -15.31 8.13
N TYR A 102 -2.87 -16.09 7.14
CA TYR A 102 -3.00 -15.62 5.77
C TYR A 102 -3.94 -14.41 5.67
N SER A 103 -5.12 -14.52 6.28
CA SER A 103 -6.14 -13.46 6.20
C SER A 103 -5.66 -12.17 6.86
N HIS A 104 -5.08 -12.23 8.06
CA HIS A 104 -4.65 -11.03 8.79
C HIS A 104 -3.54 -10.29 8.05
N LEU A 105 -2.51 -11.00 7.55
CA LEU A 105 -1.43 -10.38 6.81
C LEU A 105 -1.92 -9.73 5.50
N ILE A 106 -2.73 -10.43 4.70
CA ILE A 106 -3.27 -9.87 3.46
C ILE A 106 -4.19 -8.69 3.73
N ILE A 107 -5.02 -8.75 4.78
CA ILE A 107 -5.89 -7.63 5.17
C ILE A 107 -5.07 -6.42 5.62
N ALA A 108 -4.00 -6.61 6.38
CA ALA A 108 -3.12 -5.54 6.78
C ALA A 108 -2.46 -4.89 5.55
N CYS A 109 -1.96 -5.68 4.60
CA CYS A 109 -1.41 -5.17 3.32
C CYS A 109 -2.47 -4.39 2.50
N LEU A 110 -3.73 -4.86 2.49
CA LEU A 110 -4.80 -4.17 1.76
C LEU A 110 -5.18 -2.84 2.40
N LEU A 111 -5.14 -2.74 3.73
CA LEU A 111 -5.68 -1.59 4.47
C LEU A 111 -4.62 -0.59 4.92
N HIS A 112 -3.31 -0.86 4.78
CA HIS A 112 -2.26 -0.04 5.37
C HIS A 112 -2.33 1.43 4.94
N ASP A 113 -2.72 1.71 3.69
CA ASP A 113 -2.80 3.04 3.09
C ASP A 113 -4.23 3.57 2.88
N ILE A 114 -5.25 2.85 3.33
CA ILE A 114 -6.64 3.30 3.14
C ILE A 114 -6.91 4.66 3.81
N GLY A 115 -6.11 5.01 4.80
CA GLY A 115 -6.18 6.26 5.55
C GLY A 115 -5.85 7.51 4.73
N TYR A 116 -5.26 7.38 3.55
CA TYR A 116 -5.10 8.50 2.61
C TYR A 116 -6.46 8.99 2.08
N VAL A 117 -7.45 8.11 1.93
CA VAL A 117 -8.73 8.45 1.30
C VAL A 117 -9.54 9.37 2.19
N ARG A 118 -9.90 10.55 1.67
CA ARG A 118 -10.83 11.48 2.33
C ARG A 118 -12.23 10.88 2.40
N GLY A 119 -12.91 11.09 3.53
CA GLY A 119 -14.27 10.57 3.75
C GLY A 119 -14.34 9.07 3.95
N VAL A 120 -13.22 8.40 4.28
CA VAL A 120 -13.16 6.95 4.50
C VAL A 120 -13.66 6.55 5.89
N LEU A 121 -13.46 7.41 6.88
CA LEU A 121 -13.90 7.20 8.26
C LEU A 121 -15.31 7.73 8.47
N SER A 122 -16.06 7.08 9.35
CA SER A 122 -17.45 7.48 9.67
C SER A 122 -17.53 8.87 10.30
N GLY A 123 -16.44 9.34 10.94
CA GLY A 123 -16.34 10.65 11.52
C GLY A 123 -15.87 11.75 10.57
N ASP A 124 -15.48 11.45 9.33
CA ASP A 124 -15.08 12.44 8.34
C ASP A 124 -16.28 13.25 7.85
N SER A 125 -16.04 14.53 7.51
CA SER A 125 -16.99 15.38 6.82
C SER A 125 -16.44 15.84 5.46
N GLU A 126 -17.10 16.74 4.77
CA GLU A 126 -16.61 17.33 3.52
C GLU A 126 -15.32 18.15 3.69
N THR A 127 -15.09 18.70 4.89
CA THR A 127 -14.01 19.66 5.15
C THR A 127 -13.10 19.27 6.30
N GLU A 128 -13.53 18.35 7.17
CA GLU A 128 -12.78 17.94 8.37
C GLU A 128 -12.58 16.43 8.40
N PHE A 129 -11.37 16.02 8.72
CA PHE A 129 -10.93 14.62 8.68
C PHE A 129 -10.42 14.18 10.04
N VAL A 130 -10.93 13.05 10.54
CA VAL A 130 -10.48 12.43 11.79
C VAL A 130 -9.06 11.89 11.59
N VAL A 131 -8.16 12.17 12.54
CA VAL A 131 -6.74 11.81 12.40
C VAL A 131 -6.20 10.91 13.52
N ASP A 132 -6.94 10.70 14.60
CA ASP A 132 -6.53 9.82 15.69
C ASP A 132 -7.71 9.25 16.47
N ARG A 133 -7.41 8.30 17.38
CA ARG A 133 -8.41 7.65 18.25
C ARG A 133 -9.11 8.60 19.24
N SER A 134 -8.55 9.79 19.50
CA SER A 134 -9.20 10.78 20.38
C SER A 134 -10.34 11.54 19.67
N GLY A 135 -10.48 11.33 18.36
CA GLY A 135 -11.42 12.05 17.53
C GLY A 135 -10.93 13.43 17.08
N LYS A 136 -9.63 13.71 17.22
CA LYS A 136 -9.01 14.94 16.69
C LYS A 136 -9.25 15.01 15.19
N ARG A 137 -9.60 16.23 14.73
CA ARG A 137 -9.86 16.52 13.33
C ARG A 137 -8.92 17.57 12.80
N ILE A 138 -8.68 17.51 11.50
CA ILE A 138 -7.94 18.52 10.75
C ILE A 138 -8.75 18.96 9.55
N THR A 139 -8.50 20.19 9.09
CA THR A 139 -8.98 20.71 7.82
C THR A 139 -7.80 20.78 6.86
N LEU A 140 -7.98 20.31 5.64
CA LEU A 140 -6.95 20.42 4.61
C LEU A 140 -6.99 21.80 3.94
N THR A 141 -5.82 22.25 3.47
CA THR A 141 -5.70 23.50 2.71
C THR A 141 -6.49 23.40 1.41
N ARG A 142 -7.06 24.50 0.95
CA ARG A 142 -7.76 24.51 -0.34
C ARG A 142 -6.83 24.07 -1.48
N GLY A 143 -7.25 23.09 -2.24
CA GLY A 143 -6.47 22.51 -3.35
C GLY A 143 -5.52 21.39 -2.94
N ALA A 144 -5.46 21.03 -1.65
CA ALA A 144 -4.70 19.87 -1.19
C ALA A 144 -5.26 18.58 -1.76
N SER A 145 -4.37 17.67 -2.10
CA SER A 145 -4.71 16.29 -2.47
C SER A 145 -4.85 15.39 -1.24
N ASP A 146 -5.20 14.12 -1.45
CA ASP A 146 -5.21 13.11 -0.39
C ASP A 146 -3.80 12.88 0.21
N ALA A 147 -2.73 13.21 -0.54
CA ALA A 147 -1.34 13.15 -0.05
C ALA A 147 -1.09 14.06 1.17
N ALA A 148 -1.87 15.13 1.36
CA ALA A 148 -1.81 15.96 2.57
C ALA A 148 -2.16 15.19 3.85
N LEU A 149 -2.79 14.01 3.75
CA LEU A 149 -3.05 13.10 4.87
C LEU A 149 -1.86 12.18 5.21
N THR A 150 -0.75 12.26 4.50
CA THR A 150 0.47 11.45 4.77
C THR A 150 0.86 11.44 6.26
N PRO A 151 0.87 12.55 7.02
CA PRO A 151 1.25 12.49 8.43
C PRO A 151 0.29 11.68 9.31
N TYR A 152 -0.89 11.38 8.82
CA TYR A 152 -1.99 10.78 9.57
C TYR A 152 -2.48 9.45 9.01
N HIS A 153 -2.04 9.06 7.79
CA HIS A 153 -2.62 7.93 7.05
C HIS A 153 -2.58 6.61 7.84
N VAL A 154 -1.48 6.31 8.55
CA VAL A 154 -1.37 5.08 9.35
C VAL A 154 -2.43 5.05 10.48
N ASP A 155 -2.59 6.15 11.23
CA ASP A 155 -3.60 6.22 12.29
C ASP A 155 -5.02 6.12 11.72
N ARG A 156 -5.28 6.77 10.60
CA ARG A 156 -6.55 6.69 9.88
C ARG A 156 -6.82 5.28 9.34
N SER A 157 -5.80 4.60 8.81
CA SER A 157 -5.89 3.20 8.35
C SER A 157 -6.25 2.26 9.50
N LYS A 158 -5.63 2.46 10.68
CA LYS A 158 -5.96 1.71 11.89
C LYS A 158 -7.40 1.95 12.35
N LEU A 159 -7.86 3.21 12.33
CA LEU A 159 -9.25 3.55 12.65
C LEU A 159 -10.22 2.87 11.69
N PHE A 160 -9.94 2.92 10.38
CA PHE A 160 -10.75 2.24 9.39
C PHE A 160 -10.81 0.72 9.61
N ALA A 161 -9.68 0.09 9.93
CA ALA A 161 -9.64 -1.33 10.24
C ALA A 161 -10.53 -1.66 11.45
N LEU A 162 -10.49 -0.86 12.51
CA LEU A 162 -11.35 -1.04 13.69
C LEU A 162 -12.83 -0.85 13.35
N GLU A 163 -13.19 0.19 12.59
CA GLU A 163 -14.58 0.44 12.19
C GLU A 163 -15.15 -0.69 11.32
N ARG A 164 -14.33 -1.28 10.44
CA ARG A 164 -14.79 -2.29 9.49
C ARG A 164 -14.68 -3.72 9.99
N LEU A 165 -13.71 -4.01 10.83
CA LEU A 165 -13.38 -5.38 11.27
C LEU A 165 -13.72 -5.63 12.73
N GLY A 166 -13.96 -4.60 13.55
CA GLY A 166 -14.15 -4.74 15.00
C GLY A 166 -15.32 -5.62 15.42
N SER A 167 -16.32 -5.84 14.55
CA SER A 167 -17.43 -6.77 14.77
C SER A 167 -17.24 -8.14 14.11
N SER A 168 -16.09 -8.40 13.47
CA SER A 168 -15.83 -9.66 12.77
C SER A 168 -15.61 -10.80 13.76
N PRO A 169 -16.29 -11.94 13.63
CA PRO A 169 -16.03 -13.09 14.50
C PRO A 169 -14.79 -13.90 14.10
N VAL A 170 -14.20 -13.61 12.92
CA VAL A 170 -13.11 -14.41 12.34
C VAL A 170 -11.82 -13.60 12.10
N ILE A 171 -11.90 -12.27 12.15
CA ILE A 171 -10.75 -11.38 11.99
C ILE A 171 -10.53 -10.61 13.28
N ASP A 172 -9.35 -10.72 13.83
CA ASP A 172 -8.90 -9.92 14.96
C ASP A 172 -8.44 -8.54 14.44
N ALA A 173 -9.26 -7.53 14.68
CA ALA A 173 -9.01 -6.17 14.21
C ALA A 173 -7.76 -5.56 14.86
N GLU A 174 -7.47 -5.86 16.13
CA GLU A 174 -6.29 -5.34 16.83
C GLU A 174 -4.99 -5.96 16.29
N ARG A 175 -5.02 -7.23 15.87
CA ARG A 175 -3.92 -7.87 15.16
C ARG A 175 -3.61 -7.16 13.84
N VAL A 176 -4.64 -6.84 13.06
CA VAL A 176 -4.49 -6.06 11.80
C VAL A 176 -3.95 -4.65 12.09
N VAL A 177 -4.49 -3.97 13.09
CA VAL A 177 -4.05 -2.63 13.52
C VAL A 177 -2.58 -2.63 13.93
N ARG A 178 -2.14 -3.65 14.69
CA ARG A 178 -0.72 -3.81 15.07
C ARG A 178 0.16 -3.95 13.82
N ALA A 179 -0.24 -4.75 12.85
CA ALA A 179 0.53 -4.94 11.62
C ALA A 179 0.59 -3.64 10.78
N ILE A 180 -0.50 -2.90 10.68
CA ILE A 180 -0.53 -1.59 10.00
C ILE A 180 0.39 -0.57 10.68
N GLU A 181 0.50 -0.57 12.02
CA GLU A 181 1.42 0.36 12.71
C GLU A 181 2.87 0.21 12.26
N PHE A 182 3.31 -1.00 11.89
CA PHE A 182 4.68 -1.24 11.43
C PHE A 182 4.98 -0.63 10.05
N THR A 183 3.98 -0.26 9.26
CA THR A 183 4.20 0.47 7.99
C THR A 183 4.52 1.95 8.20
N ARG A 184 4.41 2.47 9.43
CA ARG A 184 4.78 3.85 9.75
C ARG A 184 6.28 4.07 9.49
N PHE A 185 6.59 4.99 8.57
CA PHE A 185 7.96 5.32 8.22
C PHE A 185 8.23 6.82 8.49
N PRO A 186 9.42 7.22 9.01
CA PRO A 186 10.48 6.35 9.50
C PRO A 186 10.04 5.53 10.72
N CYS A 187 10.54 4.29 10.79
CA CYS A 187 10.16 3.35 11.83
C CYS A 187 10.59 3.87 13.21
N GLN A 188 9.61 4.07 14.10
CA GLN A 188 9.84 4.52 15.48
C GLN A 188 9.88 3.35 16.48
N LEU A 189 9.68 2.13 15.99
CA LEU A 189 9.60 0.96 16.86
C LEU A 189 10.98 0.56 17.34
N ASP A 190 11.13 0.49 18.65
CA ASP A 190 12.34 0.06 19.31
C ASP A 190 12.68 -1.38 18.92
N HIS A 191 13.96 -1.69 18.74
CA HIS A 191 14.47 -2.97 18.22
C HIS A 191 14.32 -4.17 19.20
N SER A 192 13.54 -4.05 20.26
CA SER A 192 13.16 -5.16 21.15
C SER A 192 12.04 -6.02 20.55
N ALA A 193 12.19 -6.38 19.28
CA ALA A 193 11.20 -7.18 18.60
C ALA A 193 11.12 -8.59 19.19
N THR A 194 9.92 -8.97 19.57
CA THR A 194 9.58 -10.30 20.06
C THR A 194 9.24 -11.24 18.89
N GLU A 195 9.14 -12.56 19.15
CA GLU A 195 8.63 -13.52 18.15
C GLU A 195 7.20 -13.18 17.73
N ASP A 196 6.42 -12.51 18.59
CA ASP A 196 5.05 -12.04 18.31
C ASP A 196 4.98 -10.93 17.25
N ASP A 197 6.12 -10.33 16.90
CA ASP A 197 6.19 -9.26 15.89
C ASP A 197 6.46 -9.75 14.47
N LEU A 198 6.50 -11.06 14.22
CA LEU A 198 6.80 -11.58 12.89
C LEU A 198 5.81 -11.06 11.83
N GLU A 199 4.50 -11.19 12.05
CA GLU A 199 3.49 -10.73 11.08
C GLU A 199 3.57 -9.23 10.80
N PRO A 200 3.64 -8.33 11.82
CA PRO A 200 3.87 -6.91 11.60
C PRO A 200 5.12 -6.60 10.76
N ARG A 201 6.23 -7.29 11.01
CA ARG A 201 7.47 -7.13 10.21
C ARG A 201 7.32 -7.61 8.79
N LEU A 202 6.55 -8.68 8.56
CA LEU A 202 6.28 -9.16 7.21
C LEU A 202 5.42 -8.17 6.43
N VAL A 203 4.46 -7.50 7.08
CA VAL A 203 3.66 -6.42 6.47
C VAL A 203 4.53 -5.21 6.17
N GLN A 204 5.41 -4.80 7.09
CA GLN A 204 6.38 -3.73 6.85
C GLN A 204 7.30 -4.05 5.67
N ALA A 205 7.84 -5.27 5.62
CA ALA A 205 8.67 -5.70 4.51
C ALA A 205 7.88 -5.73 3.19
N ALA A 206 6.60 -6.15 3.22
CA ALA A 206 5.74 -6.16 2.05
C ALA A 206 5.51 -4.76 1.50
N ASP A 207 5.28 -3.77 2.36
CA ASP A 207 5.10 -2.37 1.99
C ASP A 207 6.38 -1.80 1.35
N LEU A 208 7.51 -1.88 2.06
CA LEU A 208 8.79 -1.37 1.57
C LEU A 208 9.24 -2.06 0.27
N ILE A 209 9.04 -3.36 0.12
CA ILE A 209 9.37 -4.10 -1.10
C ILE A 209 8.36 -3.78 -2.21
N GLY A 210 7.08 -3.62 -1.89
CA GLY A 210 6.05 -3.22 -2.84
C GLY A 210 6.32 -1.85 -3.46
N GLN A 211 6.92 -0.94 -2.69
CA GLN A 211 7.40 0.34 -3.17
C GLN A 211 8.71 0.20 -3.94
N LEU A 212 9.77 -0.25 -3.28
CA LEU A 212 11.14 -0.19 -3.80
C LEU A 212 11.45 -1.29 -4.82
N GLY A 213 10.77 -2.44 -4.77
CA GLY A 213 10.86 -3.52 -5.75
C GLY A 213 9.86 -3.40 -6.90
N ASP A 214 9.10 -2.31 -6.98
CA ASP A 214 8.19 -2.04 -8.10
C ASP A 214 9.00 -1.94 -9.42
N PRO A 215 8.73 -2.78 -10.44
CA PRO A 215 9.42 -2.67 -11.73
C PRO A 215 9.30 -1.30 -12.38
N MET A 216 8.27 -0.53 -12.00
CA MET A 216 8.00 0.81 -12.53
C MET A 216 8.42 1.93 -11.56
N TYR A 217 9.20 1.63 -10.51
CA TYR A 217 9.63 2.60 -9.49
C TYR A 217 10.16 3.90 -10.11
N SER A 218 11.12 3.81 -11.04
CA SER A 218 11.70 4.97 -11.70
C SER A 218 10.66 5.83 -12.45
N ARG A 219 9.62 5.21 -13.04
CA ARG A 219 8.54 5.95 -13.72
C ARG A 219 7.62 6.67 -12.76
N LYS A 220 7.51 6.17 -11.53
CA LYS A 220 6.62 6.71 -10.48
C LYS A 220 7.31 7.75 -9.59
N ALA A 221 8.61 7.99 -9.77
CA ALA A 221 9.37 8.94 -8.97
C ALA A 221 8.78 10.36 -9.02
N ASN A 222 8.25 10.80 -10.18
CA ASN A 222 7.55 12.09 -10.29
C ASN A 222 6.32 12.16 -9.37
N ALA A 223 5.53 11.09 -9.32
CA ALA A 223 4.33 11.03 -8.49
C ALA A 223 4.69 11.10 -6.99
N LEU A 224 5.67 10.32 -6.56
CA LEU A 224 6.15 10.33 -5.18
C LEU A 224 6.77 11.67 -4.79
N TYR A 225 7.56 12.29 -5.68
CA TYR A 225 8.13 13.62 -5.45
C TYR A 225 7.05 14.68 -5.25
N CYS A 226 5.98 14.67 -6.05
CA CYS A 226 4.87 15.60 -5.93
C CYS A 226 4.15 15.46 -4.57
N GLU A 227 3.93 14.23 -4.09
CA GLU A 227 3.33 14.00 -2.77
C GLU A 227 4.24 14.49 -1.64
N PHE A 228 5.55 14.23 -1.73
CA PHE A 228 6.52 14.71 -0.75
C PHE A 228 6.61 16.24 -0.73
N GLU A 229 6.47 16.89 -1.91
CA GLU A 229 6.45 18.35 -1.99
C GLU A 229 5.24 18.94 -1.25
N GLU A 230 4.08 18.32 -1.38
CA GLU A 230 2.84 18.81 -0.76
C GLU A 230 2.94 18.86 0.78
N ILE A 231 3.67 17.93 1.38
CA ILE A 231 3.87 17.86 2.85
C ILE A 231 5.22 18.43 3.30
N GLY A 232 6.01 19.02 2.39
CA GLY A 232 7.31 19.61 2.69
C GLY A 232 8.43 18.60 2.99
N MET A 233 8.22 17.32 2.71
CA MET A 233 9.19 16.26 2.98
C MET A 233 10.42 16.35 2.07
N ASN A 234 10.29 16.81 0.82
CA ASN A 234 11.42 17.01 -0.10
C ASN A 234 12.47 17.91 0.52
N ARG A 235 12.06 19.01 1.16
CA ARG A 235 12.99 19.92 1.87
C ARG A 235 13.70 19.22 3.01
N GLN A 236 13.00 18.38 3.78
CA GLN A 236 13.58 17.65 4.91
C GLN A 236 14.60 16.61 4.46
N LEU A 237 14.33 15.93 3.33
CA LEU A 237 15.19 14.91 2.74
C LEU A 237 16.28 15.48 1.82
N GLY A 238 16.24 16.80 1.56
CA GLY A 238 17.16 17.47 0.65
C GLY A 238 16.98 17.05 -0.80
N TYR A 239 15.73 16.78 -1.23
CA TYR A 239 15.36 16.52 -2.62
C TYR A 239 15.01 17.83 -3.31
N SER A 240 15.60 18.07 -4.47
CA SER A 240 15.40 19.26 -5.31
C SER A 240 14.64 18.94 -6.61
N SER A 241 14.63 17.67 -6.98
CA SER A 241 13.94 17.18 -8.19
C SER A 241 13.52 15.71 -8.02
N PRO A 242 12.61 15.21 -8.84
CA PRO A 242 12.27 13.80 -8.88
C PRO A 242 13.45 12.87 -9.18
N ALA A 243 14.49 13.37 -9.87
CA ALA A 243 15.70 12.62 -10.17
C ALA A 243 16.46 12.25 -8.88
N ASP A 244 16.39 13.09 -7.84
CA ASP A 244 17.04 12.83 -6.56
C ASP A 244 16.52 11.56 -5.87
N LEU A 245 15.24 11.20 -6.08
CA LEU A 245 14.68 9.95 -5.59
C LEU A 245 15.36 8.72 -6.20
N ILE A 246 15.76 8.83 -7.46
CA ILE A 246 16.48 7.75 -8.16
C ILE A 246 17.95 7.75 -7.74
N ASP A 247 18.59 8.90 -7.73
CA ASP A 247 20.03 9.02 -7.42
C ASP A 247 20.35 8.62 -5.99
N LYS A 248 19.47 8.97 -5.05
CA LYS A 248 19.65 8.63 -3.63
C LYS A 248 19.07 7.28 -3.24
N TYR A 249 18.46 6.54 -4.18
CA TYR A 249 17.90 5.21 -3.92
C TYR A 249 18.87 4.25 -3.23
N PRO A 250 20.14 4.08 -3.69
CA PRO A 250 21.07 3.16 -3.03
C PRO A 250 21.32 3.53 -1.57
N GLY A 251 21.58 4.83 -1.30
CA GLY A 251 21.79 5.30 0.06
C GLY A 251 20.56 5.11 0.95
N PHE A 252 19.37 5.39 0.45
CA PHE A 252 18.12 5.16 1.16
C PHE A 252 17.89 3.66 1.42
N TYR A 253 18.10 2.82 0.41
CA TYR A 253 17.95 1.37 0.52
C TYR A 253 18.88 0.80 1.60
N TRP A 254 20.19 1.09 1.54
CA TRP A 254 21.16 0.50 2.46
C TRP A 254 21.09 1.06 3.88
N ASN A 255 20.87 2.37 4.03
CA ASN A 255 20.92 3.02 5.34
C ASN A 255 19.61 2.99 6.11
N SER A 256 18.47 2.97 5.41
CA SER A 256 17.15 3.15 6.04
C SER A 256 16.25 1.95 5.92
N VAL A 257 16.31 1.19 4.82
CA VAL A 257 15.29 0.18 4.48
C VAL A 257 15.77 -1.24 4.69
N SER A 258 16.98 -1.60 4.23
CA SER A 258 17.46 -3.00 4.13
C SER A 258 17.29 -3.79 5.43
N LYS A 259 17.57 -3.17 6.59
CA LYS A 259 17.43 -3.78 7.92
C LYS A 259 16.00 -4.18 8.29
N HIS A 260 14.99 -3.62 7.62
CA HIS A 260 13.57 -3.94 7.85
C HIS A 260 13.05 -5.01 6.89
N LEU A 261 13.88 -5.45 5.93
CA LEU A 261 13.49 -6.42 4.91
C LEU A 261 13.86 -7.87 5.24
N ASP A 262 14.74 -8.10 6.21
CA ASP A 262 15.38 -9.41 6.45
C ASP A 262 14.39 -10.57 6.54
N GLU A 263 13.32 -10.40 7.32
CA GLU A 263 12.30 -11.44 7.47
C GLU A 263 11.51 -11.65 6.16
N GLY A 264 11.13 -10.58 5.47
CA GLY A 264 10.44 -10.68 4.18
C GLY A 264 11.30 -11.35 3.12
N VAL A 265 12.55 -10.91 2.98
CA VAL A 265 13.53 -11.44 2.01
C VAL A 265 13.82 -12.92 2.27
N LYS A 266 13.93 -13.35 3.54
CA LYS A 266 14.10 -14.74 3.95
C LYS A 266 13.04 -15.65 3.30
N TYR A 267 11.78 -15.27 3.36
CA TYR A 267 10.69 -16.08 2.79
C TYR A 267 10.55 -15.88 1.29
N LEU A 268 10.73 -14.68 0.76
CA LEU A 268 10.71 -14.42 -0.68
C LEU A 268 11.77 -15.26 -1.44
N ASN A 269 12.93 -15.49 -0.85
CA ASN A 269 13.97 -16.34 -1.46
C ASN A 269 13.53 -17.78 -1.73
N LEU A 270 12.52 -18.28 -1.04
CA LEU A 270 12.06 -19.67 -1.16
C LEU A 270 11.21 -19.92 -2.42
N THR A 271 10.69 -18.87 -3.06
CA THR A 271 9.83 -19.00 -4.24
C THR A 271 10.39 -18.28 -5.46
N ALA A 272 9.99 -18.70 -6.66
CA ALA A 272 10.43 -18.05 -7.90
C ALA A 272 9.87 -16.63 -8.03
N SER A 273 8.58 -16.43 -7.68
CA SER A 273 7.95 -15.10 -7.67
C SER A 273 8.58 -14.18 -6.63
N GLY A 274 8.88 -14.71 -5.43
CA GLY A 274 9.55 -13.93 -4.37
C GLY A 274 10.95 -13.47 -4.78
N ARG A 275 11.74 -14.33 -5.40
CA ARG A 275 13.07 -13.94 -5.91
C ARG A 275 13.02 -12.84 -6.97
N GLN A 276 11.90 -12.69 -7.70
CA GLN A 276 11.75 -11.60 -8.65
C GLN A 276 11.68 -10.23 -7.95
N TRP A 277 10.99 -10.13 -6.82
CA TRP A 277 10.96 -8.91 -6.02
C TRP A 277 12.36 -8.51 -5.53
N ILE A 278 13.12 -9.48 -5.03
CA ILE A 278 14.49 -9.26 -4.58
C ILE A 278 15.39 -8.83 -5.75
N ALA A 279 15.24 -9.47 -6.91
CA ALA A 279 15.97 -9.07 -8.11
C ALA A 279 15.66 -7.64 -8.55
N ASN A 280 14.42 -7.20 -8.46
CA ASN A 280 14.02 -5.82 -8.76
C ASN A 280 14.66 -4.82 -7.80
N LEU A 281 14.65 -5.08 -6.48
CA LEU A 281 15.33 -4.23 -5.49
C LEU A 281 16.81 -4.00 -5.85
N HIS A 282 17.54 -5.10 -6.09
CA HIS A 282 18.97 -5.01 -6.43
C HIS A 282 19.19 -4.41 -7.82
N HIS A 283 18.29 -4.64 -8.77
CA HIS A 283 18.34 -4.00 -10.09
C HIS A 283 18.26 -2.47 -9.97
N HIS A 284 17.36 -1.93 -9.15
CA HIS A 284 17.25 -0.49 -8.95
C HIS A 284 18.49 0.10 -8.26
N VAL A 285 19.05 -0.58 -7.25
CA VAL A 285 20.34 -0.21 -6.65
C VAL A 285 21.42 -0.15 -7.72
N HIS A 286 21.61 -1.22 -8.47
CA HIS A 286 22.62 -1.34 -9.51
C HIS A 286 22.48 -0.25 -10.59
N CYS A 287 21.26 -0.02 -11.08
CA CYS A 287 21.00 0.98 -12.09
C CYS A 287 21.35 2.41 -11.60
N ALA A 288 21.00 2.72 -10.35
CA ALA A 288 21.30 4.03 -9.78
C ALA A 288 22.80 4.22 -9.54
N GLU A 289 23.52 3.21 -9.02
CA GLU A 289 24.95 3.26 -8.78
C GLU A 289 25.78 3.40 -10.07
N HIS A 290 25.30 2.85 -11.19
CA HIS A 290 26.01 2.84 -12.46
C HIS A 290 25.43 3.82 -13.50
N GLY A 291 24.49 4.67 -13.10
CA GLY A 291 23.89 5.68 -13.99
C GLY A 291 23.03 5.10 -15.13
N TYR A 292 22.56 3.87 -15.02
CA TYR A 292 21.66 3.27 -16.01
C TYR A 292 20.24 3.76 -15.83
N ARG A 293 19.83 4.74 -16.64
CA ARG A 293 18.48 5.32 -16.60
C ARG A 293 17.76 5.06 -17.90
N LEU A 294 17.01 3.96 -17.97
CA LEU A 294 16.18 3.65 -19.12
C LEU A 294 14.78 4.28 -19.03
N MET A 295 14.32 4.61 -17.83
CA MET A 295 12.99 5.15 -17.54
C MET A 295 13.04 6.12 -16.36
N GLY A 296 12.01 6.96 -16.24
CA GLY A 296 11.85 7.91 -15.15
C GLY A 296 12.48 9.27 -15.41
N PRO A 297 12.54 10.14 -14.39
CA PRO A 297 13.11 11.47 -14.51
C PRO A 297 14.60 11.41 -14.88
N GLN A 298 14.97 12.21 -15.84
CA GLN A 298 16.36 12.36 -16.27
C GLN A 298 17.08 13.39 -15.39
N PRO A 299 18.42 13.35 -15.31
CA PRO A 299 19.20 14.29 -14.51
C PRO A 299 18.95 15.74 -14.91
#